data_9520762ec06be45496eb1b5399342546
#
_entry.id   9520762ec06be45496eb1b5399342546
#
_cell.length_a   1.000
_cell.length_b   1.000
_cell.length_c   1.000
_cell.angle_alpha   90.00
_cell.angle_beta   90.00
_cell.angle_gamma   90.00
#
_symmetry.space_group_name_H-M   'P 1'
#
loop_
_entity.id
_entity.type
_entity.pdbx_description
1 polymer ?
#
loop_
_entity_poly.entity_id
_entity_poly.type
_entity_poly.pdbx_seq_one_letter_code
_entity_poly.pdbx_strand_id
1 'polypeptide(L)'
;MLLRLAVEQTYRPLWSADILAETRRTMVESLGLSEQKADRRLAVMRENFIDAEITGYRDLIPVMKNNDKDKHVLAAAVRERAEVIVTFDLGGFPDDALKEYSIRALHPDDFLLDQLDLYQEATITAIRGMVDSWTNPPFTLDEILIALARRGAPNFAAEARLAFP
;
A
#
# COMPACT_ATOMS: atom_id res chain seq x y z
N MET A 1 -6.39 -2.91 3.78
CA MET A 1 -5.43 -3.50 4.75
C MET A 1 -4.22 -2.59 4.95
N LEU A 2 -3.41 -2.27 3.94
CA LEU A 2 -2.19 -1.46 4.08
C LEU A 2 -2.39 -0.18 4.91
N LEU A 3 -3.30 0.72 4.54
CA LEU A 3 -3.53 1.95 5.28
C LEU A 3 -4.02 1.73 6.73
N ARG A 4 -4.68 0.61 7.02
CA ARG A 4 -5.04 0.26 8.40
C ARG A 4 -3.81 -0.05 9.25
N LEU A 5 -2.84 -0.78 8.69
CA LEU A 5 -1.56 -1.01 9.37
C LEU A 5 -0.77 0.28 9.58
N ALA A 6 -0.81 1.20 8.61
CA ALA A 6 -0.19 2.51 8.79
C ALA A 6 -0.86 3.33 9.90
N VAL A 7 -2.18 3.20 10.13
CA VAL A 7 -2.88 3.80 11.28
C VAL A 7 -2.40 3.19 12.59
N GLU A 8 -2.13 1.87 12.63
CA GLU A 8 -1.53 1.18 13.77
C GLU A 8 -0.02 1.47 13.92
N GLN A 9 0.52 2.40 13.12
CA GLN A 9 1.91 2.87 13.17
C GLN A 9 2.98 1.78 12.96
N THR A 10 2.66 0.71 12.24
CA THR A 10 3.62 -0.35 11.92
C THR A 10 4.63 0.08 10.86
N TYR A 11 4.28 1.08 10.04
CA TYR A 11 5.15 1.74 9.07
C TYR A 11 4.62 3.13 8.70
N ARG A 12 5.47 3.97 8.10
CA ARG A 12 5.11 5.28 7.56
C ARG A 12 4.74 5.13 6.08
N PRO A 13 3.49 5.37 5.68
CA PRO A 13 3.12 5.34 4.27
C PRO A 13 3.65 6.58 3.56
N LEU A 14 4.03 6.42 2.28
CA LEU A 14 4.54 7.50 1.45
C LEU A 14 3.88 7.43 0.07
N TRP A 15 3.58 8.60 -0.49
CA TRP A 15 3.10 8.76 -1.86
C TRP A 15 3.43 10.13 -2.42
N SER A 16 3.47 10.23 -3.74
CA SER A 16 3.60 11.50 -4.44
C SER A 16 2.25 11.94 -5.03
N ALA A 17 2.17 13.18 -5.49
CA ALA A 17 1.00 13.66 -6.21
C ALA A 17 0.71 12.81 -7.47
N ASP A 18 1.76 12.33 -8.17
CA ASP A 18 1.62 11.48 -9.35
C ASP A 18 1.04 10.10 -8.96
N ILE A 19 1.54 9.48 -7.88
CA ILE A 19 0.99 8.22 -7.33
C ILE A 19 -0.49 8.39 -6.93
N LEU A 20 -0.86 9.49 -6.29
CA LEU A 20 -2.25 9.75 -5.92
C LEU A 20 -3.14 9.97 -7.16
N ALA A 21 -2.63 10.62 -8.21
CA ALA A 21 -3.35 10.79 -9.45
C ALA A 21 -3.62 9.45 -10.14
N GLU A 22 -2.64 8.54 -10.16
CA GLU A 22 -2.80 7.17 -10.67
C GLU A 22 -3.76 6.34 -9.81
N THR A 23 -3.66 6.48 -8.50
CA THR A 23 -4.59 5.83 -7.55
C THR A 23 -6.03 6.29 -7.81
N ARG A 24 -6.25 7.60 -8.01
CA ARG A 24 -7.55 8.16 -8.36
C ARG A 24 -8.08 7.55 -9.66
N ARG A 25 -7.25 7.56 -10.70
CA ARG A 25 -7.60 6.99 -12.01
C ARG A 25 -8.02 5.54 -11.89
N THR A 26 -7.22 4.72 -11.19
CA THR A 26 -7.54 3.30 -10.94
C THR A 26 -8.85 3.13 -10.18
N MET A 27 -9.12 3.96 -9.17
CA MET A 27 -10.39 3.93 -8.44
C MET A 27 -11.59 4.19 -9.35
N VAL A 28 -11.48 5.12 -10.27
CA VAL A 28 -12.57 5.48 -11.17
C VAL A 28 -12.69 4.48 -12.33
N GLU A 29 -11.60 4.24 -13.06
CA GLU A 29 -11.63 3.49 -14.32
C GLU A 29 -11.69 1.97 -14.09
N SER A 30 -10.98 1.45 -13.09
CA SER A 30 -10.87 0.01 -12.86
C SER A 30 -11.81 -0.50 -11.76
N LEU A 31 -12.03 0.28 -10.70
CA LEU A 31 -12.89 -0.11 -9.58
C LEU A 31 -14.32 0.45 -9.68
N GLY A 32 -14.61 1.29 -10.69
CA GLY A 32 -15.94 1.82 -10.96
C GLY A 32 -16.48 2.79 -9.89
N LEU A 33 -15.60 3.41 -9.10
CA LEU A 33 -16.01 4.43 -8.14
C LEU A 33 -16.38 5.72 -8.90
N SER A 34 -17.38 6.47 -8.38
CA SER A 34 -17.58 7.83 -8.86
C SER A 34 -16.38 8.70 -8.51
N GLU A 35 -16.10 9.72 -9.33
CA GLU A 35 -15.02 10.68 -9.09
C GLU A 35 -15.09 11.28 -7.68
N GLN A 36 -16.29 11.69 -7.26
CA GLN A 36 -16.51 12.25 -5.93
C GLN A 36 -16.12 11.27 -4.80
N LYS A 37 -16.40 9.96 -4.96
CA LYS A 37 -15.99 8.94 -3.98
C LYS A 37 -14.48 8.74 -3.98
N ALA A 38 -13.83 8.76 -5.14
CA ALA A 38 -12.39 8.68 -5.26
C ALA A 38 -11.71 9.88 -4.60
N ASP A 39 -12.16 11.11 -4.91
CA ASP A 39 -11.64 12.34 -4.33
C ASP A 39 -11.78 12.38 -2.80
N ARG A 40 -12.94 11.96 -2.28
CA ARG A 40 -13.16 11.85 -0.84
C ARG A 40 -12.18 10.87 -0.17
N ARG A 41 -11.90 9.72 -0.82
CA ARG A 41 -10.92 8.75 -0.28
C ARG A 41 -9.52 9.33 -0.23
N LEU A 42 -9.09 10.05 -1.28
CA LEU A 42 -7.78 10.70 -1.29
C LEU A 42 -7.70 11.83 -0.24
N ALA A 43 -8.78 12.58 -0.04
CA ALA A 43 -8.83 13.58 1.03
C ALA A 43 -8.63 12.95 2.41
N VAL A 44 -9.36 11.86 2.71
CA VAL A 44 -9.21 11.11 3.96
C VAL A 44 -7.79 10.55 4.13
N MET A 45 -7.15 10.08 3.05
CA MET A 45 -5.74 9.65 3.11
C MET A 45 -4.83 10.80 3.52
N ARG A 46 -4.97 11.97 2.89
CA ARG A 46 -4.16 13.16 3.22
C ARG A 46 -4.40 13.67 4.64
N GLU A 47 -5.64 13.65 5.10
CA GLU A 47 -6.01 14.08 6.45
C GLU A 47 -5.41 13.17 7.55
N ASN A 48 -5.37 11.87 7.30
CA ASN A 48 -4.84 10.90 8.28
C ASN A 48 -3.32 10.77 8.24
N PHE A 49 -2.67 11.11 7.13
CA PHE A 49 -1.23 10.94 6.94
C PHE A 49 -0.61 12.23 6.38
N ILE A 50 -0.55 13.25 7.22
CA ILE A 50 -0.13 14.61 6.84
C ILE A 50 1.28 14.63 6.24
N ASP A 51 2.20 13.80 6.78
CA ASP A 51 3.60 13.76 6.35
C ASP A 51 3.90 12.69 5.28
N ALA A 52 2.85 12.14 4.63
CA ALA A 52 3.00 11.08 3.65
C ALA A 52 3.25 11.59 2.21
N GLU A 53 2.86 12.83 1.91
CA GLU A 53 2.95 13.38 0.54
C GLU A 53 4.36 13.93 0.25
N ILE A 54 5.03 13.28 -0.69
CA ILE A 54 6.40 13.58 -1.09
C ILE A 54 6.42 14.69 -2.14
N THR A 55 7.33 15.64 -1.96
CA THR A 55 7.61 16.72 -2.91
C THR A 55 9.07 16.73 -3.35
N GLY A 56 9.40 17.47 -4.42
CA GLY A 56 10.79 17.65 -4.85
C GLY A 56 11.48 16.39 -5.40
N TYR A 57 10.73 15.39 -5.85
CA TYR A 57 11.27 14.15 -6.44
C TYR A 57 11.45 14.23 -7.97
N ARG A 58 10.80 15.21 -8.64
CA ARG A 58 10.71 15.24 -10.11
C ARG A 58 12.05 15.40 -10.78
N ASP A 59 12.99 16.12 -10.16
CA ASP A 59 14.35 16.30 -10.68
C ASP A 59 15.16 14.99 -10.70
N LEU A 60 14.74 14.00 -9.92
CA LEU A 60 15.36 12.67 -9.89
C LEU A 60 14.81 11.73 -10.98
N ILE A 61 13.62 11.99 -11.54
CA ILE A 61 12.99 11.09 -12.51
C ILE A 61 13.91 10.76 -13.69
N PRO A 62 14.61 11.73 -14.33
CA PRO A 62 15.43 11.44 -15.51
C PRO A 62 16.61 10.47 -15.27
N VAL A 63 17.08 10.37 -14.02
CA VAL A 63 18.23 9.52 -13.68
C VAL A 63 17.84 8.15 -13.13
N MET A 64 16.55 7.90 -12.91
CA MET A 64 16.05 6.58 -12.49
C MET A 64 16.21 5.55 -13.61
N LYS A 65 16.63 4.32 -13.23
CA LYS A 65 16.98 3.23 -14.16
C LYS A 65 15.94 2.13 -14.27
N ASN A 66 14.82 2.27 -13.57
CA ASN A 66 13.69 1.35 -13.63
C ASN A 66 12.79 1.63 -14.84
N ASN A 67 11.66 0.91 -14.97
CA ASN A 67 10.72 1.08 -16.06
C ASN A 67 10.24 2.54 -16.18
N ASP A 68 10.19 3.09 -17.39
CA ASP A 68 9.88 4.51 -17.64
C ASP A 68 8.58 4.98 -17.02
N LYS A 69 7.53 4.15 -17.07
CA LYS A 69 6.23 4.48 -16.45
C LYS A 69 6.29 4.59 -14.92
N ASP A 70 7.25 3.90 -14.29
CA ASP A 70 7.36 3.80 -12.82
C ASP A 70 8.54 4.62 -12.26
N LYS A 71 9.27 5.37 -13.10
CA LYS A 71 10.41 6.20 -12.67
C LYS A 71 10.03 7.21 -11.59
N HIS A 72 8.83 7.77 -11.68
CA HIS A 72 8.36 8.75 -10.69
C HIS A 72 8.14 8.12 -9.31
N VAL A 73 7.80 6.82 -9.25
CA VAL A 73 7.65 6.09 -7.98
C VAL A 73 9.03 5.88 -7.34
N LEU A 74 10.01 5.41 -8.12
CA LEU A 74 11.37 5.23 -7.61
C LEU A 74 12.01 6.56 -7.21
N ALA A 75 11.83 7.62 -8.00
CA ALA A 75 12.31 8.95 -7.67
C ALA A 75 11.74 9.47 -6.34
N ALA A 76 10.44 9.25 -6.10
CA ALA A 76 9.80 9.59 -4.84
C ALA A 76 10.37 8.76 -3.66
N ALA A 77 10.54 7.45 -3.84
CA ALA A 77 11.12 6.57 -2.84
C ALA A 77 12.56 6.98 -2.46
N VAL A 78 13.39 7.30 -3.46
CA VAL A 78 14.77 7.80 -3.26
C VAL A 78 14.77 9.13 -2.50
N ARG A 79 13.87 10.05 -2.87
CA ARG A 79 13.76 11.38 -2.23
C ARG A 79 13.52 11.29 -0.74
N GLU A 80 12.64 10.40 -0.30
CA GLU A 80 12.27 10.22 1.11
C GLU A 80 13.03 9.07 1.80
N ARG A 81 14.00 8.47 1.10
CA ARG A 81 14.78 7.34 1.62
C ARG A 81 13.88 6.19 2.09
N ALA A 82 12.84 5.89 1.31
CA ALA A 82 11.99 4.74 1.58
C ALA A 82 12.81 3.44 1.45
N GLU A 83 12.56 2.49 2.32
CA GLU A 83 13.23 1.19 2.30
C GLU A 83 12.52 0.19 1.39
N VAL A 84 11.21 0.37 1.21
CA VAL A 84 10.36 -0.57 0.48
C VAL A 84 9.41 0.15 -0.48
N ILE A 85 9.32 -0.37 -1.69
CA ILE A 85 8.25 -0.07 -2.65
C ILE A 85 7.30 -1.27 -2.65
N VAL A 86 6.04 -1.07 -2.27
CA VAL A 86 5.01 -2.12 -2.29
C VAL A 86 4.26 -2.05 -3.60
N THR A 87 4.38 -3.08 -4.44
CA THR A 87 3.80 -3.09 -5.78
C THR A 87 3.40 -4.49 -6.24
N PHE A 88 2.36 -4.59 -7.08
CA PHE A 88 2.03 -5.82 -7.81
C PHE A 88 2.93 -6.03 -9.03
N ASP A 89 3.48 -4.96 -9.60
CA ASP A 89 4.38 -5.00 -10.77
C ASP A 89 5.84 -4.96 -10.33
N LEU A 90 6.37 -6.09 -9.86
CA LEU A 90 7.78 -6.22 -9.50
C LEU A 90 8.71 -6.03 -10.72
N GLY A 91 8.23 -6.35 -11.93
CA GLY A 91 8.99 -6.17 -13.16
C GLY A 91 9.29 -4.71 -13.50
N GLY A 92 8.50 -3.78 -12.96
CA GLY A 92 8.74 -2.34 -13.07
C GLY A 92 9.92 -1.84 -12.23
N PHE A 93 10.41 -2.66 -11.28
CA PHE A 93 11.41 -2.30 -10.28
C PHE A 93 12.49 -3.38 -10.16
N PRO A 94 13.34 -3.57 -11.18
CA PRO A 94 14.38 -4.59 -11.15
C PRO A 94 15.44 -4.29 -10.08
N ASP A 95 16.00 -5.33 -9.47
CA ASP A 95 16.93 -5.23 -8.34
C ASP A 95 18.17 -4.35 -8.63
N ASP A 96 18.69 -4.39 -9.85
CA ASP A 96 19.83 -3.59 -10.27
C ASP A 96 19.53 -2.07 -10.27
N ALA A 97 18.27 -1.68 -10.50
CA ALA A 97 17.85 -0.30 -10.41
C ALA A 97 17.60 0.17 -8.97
N LEU A 98 17.32 -0.74 -8.05
CA LEU A 98 16.98 -0.45 -6.65
C LEU A 98 18.19 -0.51 -5.71
N LYS A 99 19.14 -1.40 -6.00
CA LYS A 99 20.25 -1.75 -5.12
C LYS A 99 21.12 -0.56 -4.73
N GLU A 100 21.37 0.37 -5.65
CA GLU A 100 22.18 1.57 -5.38
C GLU A 100 21.54 2.50 -4.33
N TYR A 101 20.21 2.41 -4.14
CA TYR A 101 19.45 3.21 -3.18
C TYR A 101 19.09 2.44 -1.90
N SER A 102 19.48 1.15 -1.80
CA SER A 102 19.08 0.26 -0.69
C SER A 102 17.57 0.11 -0.54
N ILE A 103 16.84 0.18 -1.65
CA ILE A 103 15.38 0.00 -1.72
C ILE A 103 15.08 -1.43 -2.16
N ARG A 104 14.00 -2.02 -1.63
CA ARG A 104 13.45 -3.30 -2.07
C ARG A 104 12.06 -3.10 -2.65
N ALA A 105 11.73 -3.83 -3.71
CA ALA A 105 10.34 -3.94 -4.18
C ALA A 105 9.72 -5.21 -3.60
N LEU A 106 8.58 -5.10 -2.95
CA LEU A 106 7.85 -6.22 -2.36
C LEU A 106 6.44 -6.33 -2.94
N HIS A 107 6.01 -7.55 -3.19
CA HIS A 107 4.60 -7.82 -3.46
C HIS A 107 3.76 -7.49 -2.21
N PRO A 108 2.52 -6.96 -2.35
CA PRO A 108 1.69 -6.64 -1.20
C PRO A 108 1.46 -7.81 -0.23
N ASP A 109 1.40 -9.04 -0.73
CA ASP A 109 1.26 -10.24 0.10
C ASP A 109 2.47 -10.45 1.01
N ASP A 110 3.68 -10.35 0.43
CA ASP A 110 4.94 -10.50 1.18
C ASP A 110 5.11 -9.39 2.21
N PHE A 111 4.81 -8.14 1.81
CA PHE A 111 4.84 -7.01 2.74
C PHE A 111 3.87 -7.19 3.91
N LEU A 112 2.66 -7.70 3.66
CA LEU A 112 1.67 -7.95 4.70
C LEU A 112 2.09 -9.10 5.62
N LEU A 113 2.76 -10.14 5.09
CA LEU A 113 3.36 -11.20 5.89
C LEU A 113 4.46 -10.66 6.81
N ASP A 114 5.37 -9.82 6.30
CA ASP A 114 6.38 -9.16 7.12
C ASP A 114 5.73 -8.34 8.25
N GLN A 115 4.63 -7.65 7.98
CA GLN A 115 3.90 -6.90 9.01
C GLN A 115 3.25 -7.81 10.06
N LEU A 116 2.72 -8.96 9.65
CA LEU A 116 2.15 -9.94 10.58
C LEU A 116 3.24 -10.53 11.49
N ASP A 117 4.39 -10.87 10.93
CA ASP A 117 5.50 -11.45 11.70
C ASP A 117 6.10 -10.44 12.69
N LEU A 118 6.29 -9.20 12.26
CA LEU A 118 6.93 -8.17 13.09
C LEU A 118 5.97 -7.50 14.09
N TYR A 119 4.68 -7.37 13.71
CA TYR A 119 3.67 -6.58 14.45
C TYR A 119 2.33 -7.34 14.55
N GLN A 120 2.36 -8.57 15.05
CA GLN A 120 1.19 -9.45 15.08
C GLN A 120 -0.03 -8.82 15.74
N GLU A 121 0.12 -8.21 16.93
CA GLU A 121 -1.00 -7.60 17.67
C GLU A 121 -1.61 -6.42 16.90
N ALA A 122 -0.78 -5.55 16.34
CA ALA A 122 -1.24 -4.42 15.52
C ALA A 122 -1.95 -4.92 14.25
N THR A 123 -1.44 -5.98 13.63
CA THR A 123 -2.04 -6.59 12.44
C THR A 123 -3.41 -7.19 12.74
N ILE A 124 -3.55 -7.91 13.86
CA ILE A 124 -4.84 -8.43 14.34
C ILE A 124 -5.82 -7.27 14.64
N THR A 125 -5.35 -6.21 15.29
CA THR A 125 -6.15 -5.01 15.58
C THR A 125 -6.64 -4.35 14.29
N ALA A 126 -5.77 -4.18 13.30
CA ALA A 126 -6.12 -3.64 11.99
C ALA A 126 -7.20 -4.47 11.28
N ILE A 127 -7.10 -5.83 11.33
CA ILE A 127 -8.11 -6.73 10.73
C ILE A 127 -9.43 -6.62 11.48
N ARG A 128 -9.43 -6.63 12.84
CA ARG A 128 -10.65 -6.43 13.65
C ARG A 128 -11.32 -5.10 13.31
N GLY A 129 -10.56 -4.02 13.22
CA GLY A 129 -11.08 -2.72 12.80
C GLY A 129 -11.67 -2.71 11.38
N MET A 130 -11.19 -3.60 10.47
CA MET A 130 -11.85 -3.80 9.18
C MET A 130 -13.21 -4.48 9.34
N VAL A 131 -13.31 -5.55 10.14
CA VAL A 131 -14.57 -6.23 10.42
C VAL A 131 -15.59 -5.25 11.02
N ASP A 132 -15.20 -4.51 12.05
CA ASP A 132 -16.07 -3.58 12.79
C ASP A 132 -16.55 -2.41 11.93
N SER A 133 -15.77 -1.99 10.94
CA SER A 133 -16.13 -0.87 10.05
C SER A 133 -17.19 -1.21 9.00
N TRP A 134 -17.47 -2.49 8.78
CA TRP A 134 -18.50 -2.96 7.85
C TRP A 134 -19.76 -3.37 8.59
N THR A 135 -20.73 -2.47 8.65
CA THR A 135 -21.94 -2.65 9.45
C THR A 135 -23.20 -2.97 8.63
N ASN A 136 -23.19 -2.72 7.30
CA ASN A 136 -24.38 -2.95 6.47
C ASN A 136 -24.02 -3.33 5.01
N PRO A 137 -23.99 -4.62 4.65
CA PRO A 137 -24.07 -5.77 5.56
C PRO A 137 -22.80 -5.92 6.40
N PRO A 138 -22.87 -6.52 7.59
CA PRO A 138 -21.67 -6.81 8.37
C PRO A 138 -20.82 -7.87 7.66
N PHE A 139 -19.50 -7.73 7.74
CA PHE A 139 -18.55 -8.73 7.25
C PHE A 139 -18.00 -9.53 8.42
N THR A 140 -17.89 -10.84 8.24
CA THR A 140 -17.19 -11.72 9.17
C THR A 140 -15.66 -11.64 8.92
N LEU A 141 -14.88 -12.11 9.89
CA LEU A 141 -13.43 -12.27 9.73
C LEU A 141 -13.09 -13.08 8.47
N ASP A 142 -13.76 -14.22 8.27
CA ASP A 142 -13.51 -15.09 7.12
C ASP A 142 -13.79 -14.40 5.79
N GLU A 143 -14.86 -13.64 5.69
CA GLU A 143 -15.18 -12.88 4.47
C GLU A 143 -14.14 -11.79 4.18
N ILE A 144 -13.61 -11.13 5.20
CA ILE A 144 -12.52 -10.15 5.04
C ILE A 144 -11.24 -10.85 4.56
N LEU A 145 -10.86 -11.97 5.17
CA LEU A 145 -9.67 -12.74 4.77
C LEU A 145 -9.80 -13.30 3.34
N ILE A 146 -10.96 -13.84 2.98
CA ILE A 146 -11.25 -14.29 1.61
C ILE A 146 -11.14 -13.12 0.62
N ALA A 147 -11.65 -11.94 0.98
CA ALA A 147 -11.56 -10.76 0.13
C ALA A 147 -10.10 -10.29 -0.06
N LEU A 148 -9.28 -10.35 0.97
CA LEU A 148 -7.83 -10.05 0.90
C LEU A 148 -7.11 -11.06 0.01
N ALA A 149 -7.36 -12.36 0.18
CA ALA A 149 -6.79 -13.41 -0.65
C ALA A 149 -7.11 -13.20 -2.15
N ARG A 150 -8.36 -12.92 -2.48
CA ARG A 150 -8.82 -12.66 -3.85
C ARG A 150 -8.22 -11.39 -4.46
N ARG A 151 -7.76 -10.47 -3.64
CA ARG A 151 -7.15 -9.19 -4.05
C ARG A 151 -5.61 -9.22 -4.04
N GLY A 152 -5.03 -10.43 -4.00
CA GLY A 152 -3.59 -10.63 -4.17
C GLY A 152 -2.80 -10.76 -2.87
N ALA A 153 -3.45 -11.10 -1.75
CA ALA A 153 -2.77 -11.40 -0.49
C ALA A 153 -3.21 -12.78 0.08
N PRO A 154 -3.04 -13.89 -0.69
CA PRO A 154 -3.52 -15.19 -0.28
C PRO A 154 -2.72 -15.80 0.88
N ASN A 155 -1.38 -15.65 0.87
CA ASN A 155 -0.53 -16.20 1.91
C ASN A 155 -0.72 -15.45 3.23
N PHE A 156 -0.77 -14.11 3.16
CA PHE A 156 -1.11 -13.28 4.31
C PHE A 156 -2.47 -13.67 4.91
N ALA A 157 -3.49 -13.86 4.08
CA ALA A 157 -4.82 -14.21 4.57
C ALA A 157 -4.83 -15.60 5.27
N ALA A 158 -4.07 -16.56 4.77
CA ALA A 158 -3.92 -17.87 5.38
C ALA A 158 -3.22 -17.80 6.75
N GLU A 159 -2.07 -17.12 6.82
CA GLU A 159 -1.31 -16.95 8.07
C GLU A 159 -2.07 -16.09 9.10
N ALA A 160 -2.70 -15.01 8.65
CA ALA A 160 -3.53 -14.20 9.52
C ALA A 160 -4.68 -15.01 10.14
N ARG A 161 -5.27 -15.96 9.40
CA ARG A 161 -6.32 -16.85 9.93
C ARG A 161 -5.82 -17.68 11.10
N LEU A 162 -4.58 -18.17 11.04
CA LEU A 162 -3.96 -18.97 12.10
C LEU A 162 -3.60 -18.12 13.33
N ALA A 163 -3.33 -16.83 13.14
CA ALA A 163 -2.99 -15.90 14.21
C ALA A 163 -4.21 -15.44 15.04
N PHE A 164 -5.44 -15.64 14.54
CA PHE A 164 -6.64 -15.38 15.31
C PHE A 164 -6.96 -16.54 16.24
N PRO A 165 -7.25 -16.24 17.53
CA PRO A 165 -7.63 -17.24 18.53
C PRO A 165 -8.98 -17.92 18.25
#